data_1a6c92d674b159a7ed785c192cf6a4d4
#
_entry.id   1a6c92d674b159a7ed785c192cf6a4d4
#
_cell.length_a   1.000
_cell.length_b   1.000
_cell.length_c   1.000
_cell.angle_alpha   90.00
_cell.angle_beta   90.00
_cell.angle_gamma   90.00
#
_symmetry.space_group_name_H-M   'P 1'
#
loop_
_entity.id
_entity.type
_entity.pdbx_description
1 polymer ?
#
loop_
_entity_poly.entity_id
_entity_poly.type
_entity_poly.pdbx_seq_one_letter_code
_entity_poly.pdbx_strand_id
1 'polypeptide(L)'
;MSTRLIPITVGLLLAIAGAAQAQPKPEGFLCCNMYAEGDWISDSNYRDQGKKLIPLGTPARVTDYGRYRVFVEMANQKMRLGNDYSRNLPLGDFAGRYIVATDPAAKLASWPANVQTAVKSGKVMVGMTKEQVLMALGYPIQSENPSLDAPIWRYWLSSFAEFQVQWDASGRVQDIAGDVMTKNLVVQPGR
;
A
#
# COMPACT_ATOMS: atom_id res chain seq x y z
N MET A 1 -1.13 9.46 -79.67
CA MET A 1 -0.27 9.53 -78.43
C MET A 1 -1.14 10.11 -77.29
N SER A 2 -1.63 9.23 -76.39
CA SER A 2 -2.48 9.65 -75.27
C SER A 2 -1.64 9.59 -73.99
N THR A 3 -1.36 10.75 -73.43
CA THR A 3 -0.60 10.89 -72.15
C THR A 3 -1.55 10.73 -71.01
N ARG A 4 -1.42 9.66 -70.21
CA ARG A 4 -2.20 9.46 -68.96
C ARG A 4 -1.46 10.14 -67.81
N LEU A 5 -2.11 11.12 -67.19
CA LEU A 5 -1.69 11.76 -65.95
C LEU A 5 -2.06 10.85 -64.75
N ILE A 6 -1.08 10.47 -63.92
CA ILE A 6 -1.28 9.71 -62.70
C ILE A 6 -1.43 10.74 -61.55
N PRO A 7 -2.50 10.70 -60.76
CA PRO A 7 -2.62 11.58 -59.59
C PRO A 7 -1.72 11.09 -58.43
N ILE A 8 -0.84 11.96 -57.98
CA ILE A 8 -0.04 11.73 -56.75
C ILE A 8 -0.91 12.08 -55.55
N THR A 9 -1.33 11.06 -54.82
CA THR A 9 -2.05 11.23 -53.54
C THR A 9 -1.03 11.48 -52.46
N VAL A 10 -0.94 12.72 -51.99
CA VAL A 10 -0.12 13.08 -50.82
C VAL A 10 -0.88 12.68 -49.54
N GLY A 11 -0.43 11.58 -48.92
CA GLY A 11 -0.95 11.13 -47.65
C GLY A 11 -0.44 12.03 -46.51
N LEU A 12 -1.36 12.73 -45.88
CA LEU A 12 -1.10 13.55 -44.69
C LEU A 12 -0.97 12.63 -43.48
N LEU A 13 0.27 12.36 -43.05
CA LEU A 13 0.56 11.65 -41.77
C LEU A 13 0.26 12.60 -40.58
N LEU A 14 -0.88 12.42 -39.93
CA LEU A 14 -1.18 13.05 -38.65
C LEU A 14 -0.32 12.35 -37.57
N ALA A 15 0.74 13.02 -37.13
CA ALA A 15 1.47 12.62 -35.92
C ALA A 15 0.60 12.91 -34.69
N ILE A 16 0.02 11.86 -34.11
CA ILE A 16 -0.66 11.95 -32.79
C ILE A 16 0.46 12.07 -31.76
N ALA A 17 0.77 13.29 -31.34
CA ALA A 17 1.60 13.55 -30.15
C ALA A 17 0.81 13.07 -28.94
N GLY A 18 1.15 11.87 -28.43
CA GLY A 18 0.64 11.37 -27.17
C GLY A 18 1.09 12.32 -26.05
N ALA A 19 0.17 13.08 -25.47
CA ALA A 19 0.45 13.86 -24.27
C ALA A 19 0.81 12.88 -23.16
N ALA A 20 2.05 12.94 -22.67
CA ALA A 20 2.47 12.22 -21.48
C ALA A 20 1.58 12.69 -20.31
N GLN A 21 0.67 11.83 -19.85
CA GLN A 21 -0.15 12.14 -18.69
C GLN A 21 0.75 12.21 -17.46
N ALA A 22 0.75 13.35 -16.78
CA ALA A 22 1.45 13.51 -15.52
C ALA A 22 0.90 12.49 -14.51
N GLN A 23 1.81 11.82 -13.78
CA GLN A 23 1.41 10.88 -12.74
C GLN A 23 0.57 11.61 -11.67
N PRO A 24 -0.58 11.02 -11.25
CA PRO A 24 -1.42 11.64 -10.23
C PRO A 24 -0.64 11.78 -8.91
N LYS A 25 -0.76 12.93 -8.26
CA LYS A 25 -0.19 13.20 -6.93
C LYS A 25 -1.30 13.22 -5.89
N PRO A 26 -1.69 12.07 -5.33
CA PRO A 26 -2.77 12.00 -4.37
C PRO A 26 -2.47 12.82 -3.12
N GLU A 27 -3.53 13.44 -2.60
CA GLU A 27 -3.57 14.17 -1.32
C GLU A 27 -4.78 13.67 -0.53
N GLY A 28 -4.62 13.51 0.79
CA GLY A 28 -5.64 13.01 1.69
C GLY A 28 -5.03 12.48 2.97
N PHE A 29 -5.22 11.20 3.24
CA PHE A 29 -4.87 10.57 4.51
C PHE A 29 -4.13 9.27 4.30
N LEU A 30 -3.24 8.92 5.23
CA LEU A 30 -2.61 7.61 5.24
C LEU A 30 -3.66 6.51 5.48
N CYS A 31 -3.74 5.52 4.58
CA CYS A 31 -4.75 4.45 4.62
C CYS A 31 -4.64 3.57 5.86
N CYS A 32 -3.45 3.44 6.36
CA CYS A 32 -3.03 2.32 7.18
C CYS A 32 -1.83 2.71 8.04
N ASN A 33 -1.55 1.92 9.07
CA ASN A 33 -0.37 2.13 9.90
C ASN A 33 0.91 1.85 9.10
N MET A 34 1.87 2.77 9.18
CA MET A 34 3.19 2.64 8.56
C MET A 34 4.28 2.89 9.59
N TYR A 35 5.44 2.26 9.41
CA TYR A 35 6.58 2.40 10.31
C TYR A 35 7.73 3.11 9.60
N ALA A 36 8.23 4.18 10.20
CA ALA A 36 9.28 5.02 9.65
C ALA A 36 10.59 4.91 10.42
N GLU A 37 11.68 4.92 9.70
CA GLU A 37 13.04 5.13 10.21
C GLU A 37 13.54 6.49 9.73
N GLY A 38 13.56 7.49 10.61
CA GLY A 38 13.79 8.87 10.21
C GLY A 38 12.74 9.35 9.22
N ASP A 39 13.14 9.73 8.01
CA ASP A 39 12.29 10.17 6.91
C ASP A 39 11.92 9.05 5.92
N TRP A 40 12.29 7.79 6.22
CA TRP A 40 12.13 6.64 5.35
C TRP A 40 11.04 5.70 5.82
N ILE A 41 10.16 5.30 4.87
CA ILE A 41 9.16 4.24 5.04
C ILE A 41 9.37 3.23 3.91
N SER A 42 9.64 1.96 4.22
CA SER A 42 9.66 0.88 3.23
C SER A 42 8.26 0.27 3.06
N ASP A 43 7.94 -0.21 1.86
CA ASP A 43 6.70 -0.97 1.59
C ASP A 43 6.65 -2.33 2.30
N SER A 44 7.80 -2.86 2.77
CA SER A 44 7.83 -4.02 3.66
C SER A 44 7.23 -3.75 5.03
N ASN A 45 7.14 -2.48 5.41
CA ASN A 45 6.53 -2.00 6.64
C ASN A 45 7.04 -2.69 7.92
N TYR A 46 8.35 -3.00 7.96
CA TYR A 46 9.00 -3.63 9.12
C TYR A 46 8.81 -2.79 10.38
N ARG A 47 8.65 -3.48 11.51
CA ARG A 47 8.46 -2.89 12.84
C ARG A 47 9.67 -3.10 13.77
N ASP A 48 10.86 -3.10 13.18
CA ASP A 48 12.12 -3.29 13.90
C ASP A 48 12.33 -2.21 14.97
N GLN A 49 13.22 -2.50 15.89
CA GLN A 49 13.59 -1.58 16.96
C GLN A 49 14.06 -0.23 16.38
N GLY A 50 13.55 0.86 16.95
CA GLY A 50 13.89 2.23 16.54
C GLY A 50 12.93 2.85 15.51
N LYS A 51 12.08 2.06 14.84
CA LYS A 51 11.07 2.60 13.93
C LYS A 51 9.89 3.21 14.70
N LYS A 52 9.35 4.29 14.17
CA LYS A 52 8.22 5.01 14.73
C LYS A 52 6.95 4.72 13.94
N LEU A 53 5.87 4.41 14.64
CA LEU A 53 4.55 4.28 14.04
C LEU A 53 4.05 5.64 13.55
N ILE A 54 3.67 5.71 12.29
CA ILE A 54 2.83 6.76 11.71
C ILE A 54 1.43 6.17 11.60
N PRO A 55 0.46 6.67 12.37
CA PRO A 55 -0.86 6.07 12.43
C PRO A 55 -1.66 6.33 11.14
N LEU A 56 -2.55 5.40 10.84
CA LEU A 56 -3.59 5.62 9.82
C LEU A 56 -4.35 6.93 10.10
N GLY A 57 -4.89 7.56 9.05
CA GLY A 57 -5.57 8.86 9.15
C GLY A 57 -4.61 10.05 9.27
N THR A 58 -3.28 9.84 9.30
CA THR A 58 -2.32 10.95 9.23
C THR A 58 -2.49 11.68 7.90
N PRO A 59 -2.70 13.03 7.88
CA PRO A 59 -2.74 13.81 6.65
C PRO A 59 -1.46 13.62 5.84
N ALA A 60 -1.61 13.35 4.55
CA ALA A 60 -0.50 13.04 3.66
C ALA A 60 -0.76 13.56 2.23
N ARG A 61 0.29 14.02 1.56
CA ARG A 61 0.22 14.39 0.14
C ARG A 61 1.47 13.98 -0.60
N VAL A 62 1.32 13.52 -1.84
CA VAL A 62 2.47 13.27 -2.72
C VAL A 62 3.00 14.58 -3.24
N THR A 63 4.30 14.80 -3.08
CA THR A 63 4.98 16.00 -3.59
C THR A 63 5.73 15.72 -4.88
N ASP A 64 6.30 14.51 -5.02
CA ASP A 64 7.05 14.12 -6.21
C ASP A 64 7.24 12.61 -6.32
N TYR A 65 7.80 12.16 -7.46
CA TYR A 65 8.13 10.78 -7.76
C TYR A 65 9.60 10.66 -8.17
N GLY A 66 10.30 9.65 -7.63
CA GLY A 66 11.63 9.24 -8.05
C GLY A 66 11.59 7.88 -8.75
N ARG A 67 12.75 7.23 -8.91
CA ARG A 67 12.83 5.95 -9.62
C ARG A 67 12.01 4.84 -8.97
N TYR A 68 12.10 4.69 -7.64
CA TYR A 68 11.38 3.71 -6.82
C TYR A 68 10.92 4.37 -5.52
N ARG A 69 10.57 5.65 -5.57
CA ARG A 69 10.29 6.47 -4.39
C ARG A 69 9.10 7.36 -4.68
N VAL A 70 8.25 7.47 -3.68
CA VAL A 70 7.21 8.48 -3.62
C VAL A 70 7.66 9.48 -2.55
N PHE A 71 7.86 10.72 -2.95
CA PHE A 71 8.12 11.80 -1.99
C PHE A 71 6.78 12.29 -1.47
N VAL A 72 6.66 12.34 -0.16
CA VAL A 72 5.41 12.68 0.51
C VAL A 72 5.65 13.68 1.62
N GLU A 73 4.64 14.45 1.92
CA GLU A 73 4.58 15.26 3.13
C GLU A 73 3.49 14.67 4.03
N MET A 74 3.88 14.28 5.26
CA MET A 74 3.00 13.69 6.28
C MET A 74 3.28 14.36 7.61
N ALA A 75 2.23 14.76 8.36
CA ALA A 75 2.38 15.38 9.66
C ALA A 75 3.41 16.54 9.66
N ASN A 76 3.42 17.36 8.60
CA ASN A 76 4.35 18.48 8.37
C ASN A 76 5.83 18.05 8.21
N GLN A 77 6.10 16.81 7.89
CA GLN A 77 7.45 16.30 7.61
C GLN A 77 7.55 15.79 6.18
N LYS A 78 8.68 16.08 5.54
CA LYS A 78 9.02 15.49 4.23
C LYS A 78 9.54 14.09 4.45
N MET A 79 8.92 13.12 3.77
CA MET A 79 9.22 11.71 3.91
C MET A 79 9.35 11.04 2.55
N ARG A 80 9.92 9.85 2.54
CA ARG A 80 10.11 9.01 1.35
C ARG A 80 9.46 7.66 1.59
N LEU A 81 8.49 7.32 0.75
CA LEU A 81 7.88 5.99 0.74
C LEU A 81 8.54 5.16 -0.37
N GLY A 82 9.21 4.09 0.01
CA GLY A 82 9.95 3.21 -0.88
C GLY A 82 9.06 2.13 -1.48
N ASN A 83 9.07 2.03 -2.81
CA ASN A 83 8.54 0.91 -3.57
C ASN A 83 9.66 -0.10 -3.83
N ASP A 84 10.12 -0.77 -2.77
CA ASP A 84 11.29 -1.64 -2.83
C ASP A 84 10.95 -3.07 -3.25
N TYR A 85 9.80 -3.57 -2.82
CA TYR A 85 9.34 -4.94 -3.02
C TYR A 85 8.03 -5.04 -3.82
N SER A 86 7.45 -3.90 -4.22
CA SER A 86 6.21 -3.85 -5.02
C SER A 86 6.44 -3.16 -6.38
N ARG A 87 7.63 -3.32 -6.97
CA ARG A 87 8.11 -2.61 -8.17
C ARG A 87 7.30 -2.89 -9.44
N ASN A 88 6.46 -3.92 -9.43
CA ASN A 88 5.54 -4.21 -10.52
C ASN A 88 4.37 -3.22 -10.59
N LEU A 89 4.17 -2.41 -9.53
CA LEU A 89 3.16 -1.36 -9.52
C LEU A 89 3.74 -0.07 -10.09
N PRO A 90 3.01 0.61 -11.00
CA PRO A 90 3.28 2.00 -11.33
C PRO A 90 3.28 2.85 -10.06
N LEU A 91 4.21 3.82 -9.96
CA LEU A 91 4.36 4.60 -8.71
C LEU A 91 3.09 5.39 -8.31
N GLY A 92 2.29 5.82 -9.28
CA GLY A 92 0.99 6.46 -9.00
C GLY A 92 0.01 5.51 -8.31
N ASP A 93 -0.09 4.27 -8.81
CA ASP A 93 -0.95 3.23 -8.21
C ASP A 93 -0.42 2.81 -6.84
N PHE A 94 0.90 2.69 -6.72
CA PHE A 94 1.56 2.43 -5.44
C PHE A 94 1.24 3.54 -4.41
N ALA A 95 1.39 4.81 -4.79
CA ALA A 95 1.05 5.93 -3.92
C ALA A 95 -0.45 5.93 -3.53
N GLY A 96 -1.34 5.64 -4.48
CA GLY A 96 -2.78 5.56 -4.27
C GLY A 96 -3.23 4.44 -3.31
N ARG A 97 -2.40 3.41 -3.09
CA ARG A 97 -2.64 2.41 -2.05
C ARG A 97 -2.50 2.99 -0.65
N TYR A 98 -1.54 3.89 -0.46
CA TYR A 98 -1.19 4.40 0.87
C TYR A 98 -1.83 5.75 1.18
N ILE A 99 -2.10 6.59 0.17
CA ILE A 99 -2.72 7.90 0.36
C ILE A 99 -4.11 7.88 -0.25
N VAL A 100 -5.12 7.93 0.62
CA VAL A 100 -6.53 7.81 0.28
C VAL A 100 -7.27 9.14 0.52
N ALA A 101 -8.28 9.42 -0.31
CA ALA A 101 -9.00 10.68 -0.24
C ALA A 101 -9.89 10.82 1.00
N THR A 102 -10.37 9.68 1.55
CA THR A 102 -11.27 9.67 2.70
C THR A 102 -10.51 9.28 3.96
N ASP A 103 -10.70 10.03 5.06
CA ASP A 103 -10.10 9.71 6.35
C ASP A 103 -10.59 8.34 6.84
N PRO A 104 -9.70 7.35 7.04
CA PRO A 104 -10.07 6.04 7.52
C PRO A 104 -10.48 6.01 9.00
N ALA A 105 -10.25 7.09 9.76
CA ALA A 105 -10.57 7.16 11.17
C ALA A 105 -12.06 6.99 11.46
N ALA A 106 -12.94 7.54 10.61
CA ALA A 106 -14.39 7.39 10.76
C ALA A 106 -14.81 5.92 10.62
N LYS A 107 -14.22 5.21 9.67
CA LYS A 107 -14.48 3.78 9.46
C LYS A 107 -13.94 2.95 10.62
N LEU A 108 -12.71 3.22 11.06
CA LEU A 108 -12.15 2.58 12.26
C LEU A 108 -13.07 2.74 13.47
N ALA A 109 -13.62 3.94 13.70
CA ALA A 109 -14.50 4.22 14.82
C ALA A 109 -15.83 3.43 14.78
N SER A 110 -16.26 2.97 13.61
CA SER A 110 -17.48 2.15 13.45
C SER A 110 -17.31 0.68 13.82
N TRP A 111 -16.07 0.21 14.03
CA TRP A 111 -15.79 -1.20 14.32
C TRP A 111 -15.87 -1.51 15.84
N PRO A 112 -16.00 -2.80 16.22
CA PRO A 112 -15.94 -3.21 17.62
C PRO A 112 -14.66 -2.75 18.31
N ALA A 113 -14.72 -2.44 19.59
CA ALA A 113 -13.61 -1.85 20.37
C ALA A 113 -12.33 -2.72 20.35
N ASN A 114 -12.47 -4.05 20.39
CA ASN A 114 -11.32 -4.97 20.27
C ASN A 114 -10.64 -4.89 18.90
N VAL A 115 -11.41 -4.74 17.81
CA VAL A 115 -10.87 -4.55 16.45
C VAL A 115 -10.18 -3.19 16.36
N GLN A 116 -10.80 -2.12 16.88
CA GLN A 116 -10.16 -0.79 16.93
C GLN A 116 -8.81 -0.85 17.66
N THR A 117 -8.76 -1.54 18.81
CA THR A 117 -7.53 -1.72 19.57
C THR A 117 -6.46 -2.47 18.77
N ALA A 118 -6.83 -3.55 18.12
CA ALA A 118 -5.92 -4.32 17.27
C ALA A 118 -5.35 -3.44 16.15
N VAL A 119 -6.21 -2.75 15.40
CA VAL A 119 -5.78 -1.87 14.29
C VAL A 119 -4.87 -0.76 14.80
N LYS A 120 -5.23 -0.03 15.85
CA LYS A 120 -4.40 1.05 16.41
C LYS A 120 -3.04 0.58 16.90
N SER A 121 -2.95 -0.68 17.33
CA SER A 121 -1.71 -1.30 17.79
C SER A 121 -0.89 -1.95 16.68
N GLY A 122 -1.36 -1.90 15.43
CA GLY A 122 -0.73 -2.60 14.31
C GLY A 122 -0.78 -4.12 14.46
N LYS A 123 -1.83 -4.66 15.09
CA LYS A 123 -2.00 -6.10 15.35
C LYS A 123 -3.17 -6.68 14.57
N VAL A 124 -3.13 -7.99 14.40
CA VAL A 124 -4.18 -8.78 13.74
C VAL A 124 -4.83 -9.70 14.77
N MET A 125 -6.11 -9.96 14.60
CA MET A 125 -6.84 -10.98 15.37
C MET A 125 -7.72 -11.83 14.44
N VAL A 126 -8.01 -13.05 14.86
CA VAL A 126 -8.95 -13.95 14.16
C VAL A 126 -10.30 -13.24 14.00
N GLY A 127 -10.93 -13.43 12.83
CA GLY A 127 -12.21 -12.82 12.48
C GLY A 127 -12.11 -11.42 11.83
N MET A 128 -10.96 -10.78 11.79
CA MET A 128 -10.77 -9.50 11.06
C MET A 128 -10.99 -9.68 9.57
N THR A 129 -11.54 -8.64 8.92
CA THR A 129 -11.64 -8.58 7.46
C THR A 129 -10.33 -8.18 6.80
N LYS A 130 -10.19 -8.42 5.49
CA LYS A 130 -9.02 -7.97 4.70
C LYS A 130 -8.74 -6.47 4.88
N GLU A 131 -9.78 -5.64 4.85
CA GLU A 131 -9.65 -4.21 5.05
C GLU A 131 -9.11 -3.85 6.44
N GLN A 132 -9.60 -4.51 7.50
CA GLN A 132 -9.13 -4.28 8.86
C GLN A 132 -7.64 -4.66 9.01
N VAL A 133 -7.22 -5.75 8.36
CA VAL A 133 -5.82 -6.16 8.34
C VAL A 133 -4.96 -5.16 7.55
N LEU A 134 -5.43 -4.69 6.38
CA LEU A 134 -4.71 -3.64 5.62
C LEU A 134 -4.55 -2.36 6.43
N MET A 135 -5.59 -1.93 7.15
CA MET A 135 -5.49 -0.74 8.00
C MET A 135 -4.53 -0.93 9.17
N ALA A 136 -4.45 -2.14 9.73
CA ALA A 136 -3.55 -2.48 10.83
C ALA A 136 -2.09 -2.60 10.40
N LEU A 137 -1.81 -3.29 9.29
CA LEU A 137 -0.48 -3.74 8.90
C LEU A 137 0.08 -3.03 7.66
N GLY A 138 -0.73 -2.31 6.90
CA GLY A 138 -0.40 -1.87 5.55
C GLY A 138 -0.61 -2.97 4.51
N TYR A 139 -0.29 -2.65 3.26
CA TYR A 139 -0.37 -3.63 2.18
C TYR A 139 0.78 -4.64 2.28
N PRO A 140 0.52 -5.93 2.06
CA PRO A 140 1.59 -6.91 1.95
C PRO A 140 2.39 -6.65 0.66
N ILE A 141 3.71 -6.90 0.68
CA ILE A 141 4.59 -6.66 -0.46
C ILE A 141 4.18 -7.49 -1.67
N GLN A 142 4.11 -6.87 -2.84
CA GLN A 142 3.54 -7.50 -4.03
C GLN A 142 4.41 -8.62 -4.58
N SER A 143 5.73 -8.56 -4.42
CA SER A 143 6.63 -9.63 -4.87
C SER A 143 6.31 -10.99 -4.28
N GLU A 144 5.73 -11.02 -3.08
CA GLU A 144 5.34 -12.26 -2.39
C GLU A 144 3.81 -12.46 -2.32
N ASN A 145 3.06 -11.41 -2.60
CA ASN A 145 1.60 -11.41 -2.59
C ASN A 145 1.06 -10.82 -3.90
N PRO A 146 1.18 -11.55 -5.02
CA PRO A 146 0.81 -11.03 -6.34
C PRO A 146 -0.69 -10.75 -6.48
N SER A 147 -1.53 -11.37 -5.62
CA SER A 147 -2.96 -11.13 -5.56
C SER A 147 -3.44 -10.97 -4.13
N LEU A 148 -4.24 -9.92 -3.89
CA LEU A 148 -4.94 -9.73 -2.61
C LEU A 148 -6.15 -10.66 -2.44
N ASP A 149 -6.48 -11.46 -3.46
CA ASP A 149 -7.51 -12.51 -3.36
C ASP A 149 -6.95 -13.85 -2.92
N ALA A 150 -5.61 -13.97 -2.82
CA ALA A 150 -4.96 -15.18 -2.34
C ALA A 150 -5.46 -15.57 -0.93
N PRO A 151 -5.57 -16.89 -0.64
CA PRO A 151 -6.03 -17.39 0.67
C PRO A 151 -5.04 -17.16 1.79
N ILE A 152 -3.81 -16.75 1.48
CA ILE A 152 -2.73 -16.47 2.43
C ILE A 152 -2.05 -15.18 2.02
N TRP A 153 -1.84 -14.27 2.99
CA TRP A 153 -0.98 -13.10 2.83
C TRP A 153 0.24 -13.23 3.71
N ARG A 154 1.43 -13.05 3.12
CA ARG A 154 2.70 -13.05 3.83
C ARG A 154 3.08 -11.62 4.20
N TYR A 155 3.47 -11.45 5.46
CA TYR A 155 3.98 -10.22 6.03
C TYR A 155 5.32 -10.44 6.72
N TRP A 156 6.06 -9.37 6.88
CA TRP A 156 7.35 -9.36 7.56
C TRP A 156 7.31 -8.41 8.76
N LEU A 157 7.69 -8.92 9.92
CA LEU A 157 7.89 -8.10 11.12
C LEU A 157 9.28 -7.44 11.08
N SER A 158 10.29 -8.15 10.55
CA SER A 158 11.67 -7.74 10.31
C SER A 158 12.26 -8.54 9.16
N SER A 159 13.51 -8.30 8.78
CA SER A 159 14.23 -9.07 7.76
C SER A 159 14.36 -10.57 8.09
N PHE A 160 14.11 -10.98 9.34
CA PHE A 160 14.28 -12.35 9.81
C PHE A 160 13.03 -12.96 10.44
N ALA A 161 11.94 -12.23 10.50
CA ALA A 161 10.70 -12.66 11.15
C ALA A 161 9.51 -12.43 10.22
N GLU A 162 9.02 -13.51 9.62
CA GLU A 162 7.80 -13.49 8.80
C GLU A 162 6.61 -14.05 9.56
N PHE A 163 5.42 -13.68 9.11
CA PHE A 163 4.18 -14.30 9.52
C PHE A 163 3.16 -14.30 8.38
N GLN A 164 2.17 -15.17 8.47
CA GLN A 164 1.16 -15.32 7.43
C GLN A 164 -0.22 -15.11 8.04
N VAL A 165 -1.06 -14.36 7.32
CA VAL A 165 -2.47 -14.21 7.62
C VAL A 165 -3.24 -15.13 6.69
N GLN A 166 -3.93 -16.13 7.23
CA GLN A 166 -4.72 -17.11 6.50
C GLN A 166 -6.20 -16.70 6.52
N TRP A 167 -6.84 -16.77 5.36
CA TRP A 167 -8.20 -16.33 5.14
C TRP A 167 -9.15 -17.52 5.06
N ASP A 168 -10.32 -17.41 5.69
CA ASP A 168 -11.43 -18.34 5.45
C ASP A 168 -12.18 -18.00 4.15
N ALA A 169 -13.16 -18.83 3.79
CA ALA A 169 -13.97 -18.65 2.58
C ALA A 169 -14.83 -17.38 2.60
N SER A 170 -15.05 -16.76 3.76
CA SER A 170 -15.77 -15.50 3.91
C SER A 170 -14.85 -14.26 3.85
N GLY A 171 -13.54 -14.45 3.64
CA GLY A 171 -12.53 -13.39 3.60
C GLY A 171 -12.21 -12.79 4.97
N ARG A 172 -12.34 -13.61 6.03
CA ARG A 172 -11.93 -13.24 7.39
C ARG A 172 -10.69 -14.00 7.80
N VAL A 173 -9.90 -13.41 8.70
CA VAL A 173 -8.73 -14.06 9.28
C VAL A 173 -9.16 -15.35 9.99
N GLN A 174 -8.71 -16.48 9.48
CA GLN A 174 -8.89 -17.80 10.06
C GLN A 174 -7.77 -18.12 11.05
N ASP A 175 -6.53 -17.84 10.68
CA ASP A 175 -5.35 -18.09 11.51
C ASP A 175 -4.21 -17.11 11.17
N ILE A 176 -3.29 -16.96 12.11
CA ILE A 176 -2.04 -16.24 11.93
C ILE A 176 -0.88 -17.21 12.22
N ALA A 177 -0.20 -17.66 11.17
CA ALA A 177 0.94 -18.56 11.25
C ALA A 177 2.25 -17.78 11.38
N GLY A 178 3.16 -18.29 12.19
CA GLY A 178 4.48 -17.71 12.45
C GLY A 178 5.09 -18.33 13.70
N ASP A 179 6.34 -18.00 13.98
CA ASP A 179 6.96 -18.42 15.24
C ASP A 179 6.30 -17.75 16.46
N VAL A 180 6.50 -18.31 17.63
CA VAL A 180 5.83 -17.87 18.88
C VAL A 180 6.17 -16.42 19.22
N MET A 181 7.42 -15.98 19.02
CA MET A 181 7.84 -14.63 19.37
C MET A 181 7.21 -13.61 18.41
N THR A 182 7.22 -13.89 17.12
CA THR A 182 6.55 -13.07 16.10
C THR A 182 5.06 -12.97 16.39
N LYS A 183 4.39 -14.09 16.68
CA LYS A 183 2.95 -14.11 17.00
C LYS A 183 2.61 -13.25 18.21
N ASN A 184 3.40 -13.27 19.27
CA ASN A 184 3.19 -12.43 20.46
C ASN A 184 3.22 -10.92 20.14
N LEU A 185 3.97 -10.52 19.12
CA LEU A 185 4.10 -9.14 18.70
C LEU A 185 2.99 -8.70 17.73
N VAL A 186 2.55 -9.60 16.84
CA VAL A 186 1.63 -9.27 15.75
C VAL A 186 0.18 -9.65 16.02
N VAL A 187 -0.09 -10.55 16.97
CA VAL A 187 -1.45 -11.00 17.27
C VAL A 187 -2.04 -10.22 18.45
N GLN A 188 -3.27 -9.76 18.30
CA GLN A 188 -4.11 -9.27 19.38
C GLN A 188 -4.89 -10.45 19.96
N PRO A 189 -4.70 -10.83 21.24
CA PRO A 189 -5.48 -11.88 21.86
C PRO A 189 -6.99 -11.58 21.78
N GLY A 190 -7.78 -12.57 21.38
CA GLY A 190 -9.22 -12.52 21.53
C GLY A 190 -9.58 -12.52 23.02
N ARG A 191 -10.46 -11.64 23.44
CA ARG A 191 -11.13 -11.71 24.73
C ARG A 191 -12.47 -12.40 24.56
#